data_829a0cac5771d63d94a8fbe93ea628e2
#
_entry.id   829a0cac5771d63d94a8fbe93ea628e2
#
_cell.length_a   1.000
_cell.length_b   1.000
_cell.length_c   1.000
_cell.angle_alpha   90.00
_cell.angle_beta   90.00
_cell.angle_gamma   90.00
#
_symmetry.space_group_name_H-M   'P 1'
#
loop_
_entity.id
_entity.type
_entity.pdbx_description
1 polymer ?
#
loop_
_entity_poly.entity_id
_entity_poly.type
_entity_poly.pdbx_seq_one_letter_code
_entity_poly.pdbx_strand_id
1 'polypeptide(L)'
;TRIKNSEDLDHADPDLDLKTVMSTVHAPEGTHPEGQFATDTFVFAKGSPDTLVLRRAYREQQERISKAWETRSPNVAVKSPYELLILASIIEKETGQNSDRALVSSVFNNRLKRGMLLQTDPTVTYGIENFDGKITKKHLRTDHPYNTYTRPGLPPTPICNPGLAAIEAAAHPADTDYLYFVAMGKSGQTKFSKTLKEHNAAVQKYLRSQGL
;
A
#
# COMPACT_ATOMS: atom_id res chain seq x y z
N THR A 1 -5.13 18.32 2.24
CA THR A 1 -6.14 19.22 1.61
C THR A 1 -7.45 19.26 2.41
N ARG A 2 -8.05 18.13 2.84
CA ARG A 2 -9.31 18.15 3.63
C ARG A 2 -9.12 18.79 5.00
N ILE A 3 -8.02 18.52 5.70
CA ILE A 3 -7.71 19.15 7.00
C ILE A 3 -7.57 20.65 6.82
N LYS A 4 -6.75 21.12 5.87
CA LYS A 4 -6.57 22.54 5.56
C LYS A 4 -7.86 23.32 5.24
N ASN A 5 -8.88 22.64 4.73
CA ASN A 5 -10.13 23.27 4.28
C ASN A 5 -11.29 23.00 5.27
N SER A 6 -11.02 22.47 6.44
CA SER A 6 -12.05 22.21 7.44
C SER A 6 -12.40 23.48 8.22
N GLU A 7 -13.65 23.94 8.15
CA GLU A 7 -14.14 25.07 8.93
C GLU A 7 -14.33 24.76 10.43
N ASP A 8 -14.25 23.46 10.79
CA ASP A 8 -14.43 22.98 12.15
C ASP A 8 -13.11 22.84 12.92
N LEU A 9 -11.97 23.07 12.27
CA LEU A 9 -10.65 23.00 12.90
C LEU A 9 -10.02 24.40 13.00
N ASP A 10 -9.22 24.59 14.05
CA ASP A 10 -8.35 25.75 14.18
C ASP A 10 -7.05 25.51 13.39
N HIS A 11 -6.74 26.40 12.45
CA HIS A 11 -5.57 26.32 11.57
C HIS A 11 -4.44 27.16 12.16
N ALA A 12 -3.58 26.52 12.94
CA ALA A 12 -2.45 27.18 13.61
C ALA A 12 -1.34 27.60 12.61
N ASP A 13 -1.25 26.95 11.46
CA ASP A 13 -0.27 27.25 10.42
C ASP A 13 -0.96 27.27 9.04
N PRO A 14 -1.21 28.46 8.48
CA PRO A 14 -1.83 28.59 7.15
C PRO A 14 -0.96 28.03 6.02
N ASP A 15 0.35 27.98 6.23
CA ASP A 15 1.34 27.51 5.25
C ASP A 15 1.77 26.04 5.46
N LEU A 16 0.95 25.28 6.17
CA LEU A 16 1.20 23.87 6.47
C LEU A 16 1.51 23.07 5.20
N ASP A 17 2.79 22.83 4.94
CA ASP A 17 3.30 21.98 3.87
C ASP A 17 3.69 20.59 4.41
N LEU A 18 4.13 19.68 3.55
CA LEU A 18 4.50 18.33 3.95
C LEU A 18 5.70 18.29 4.92
N LYS A 19 6.65 19.23 4.77
CA LYS A 19 7.82 19.31 5.65
C LYS A 19 7.41 19.78 7.04
N THR A 20 6.59 20.82 7.12
CA THR A 20 6.02 21.35 8.37
C THR A 20 5.15 20.29 9.07
N VAL A 21 4.33 19.55 8.32
CA VAL A 21 3.53 18.45 8.86
C VAL A 21 4.42 17.41 9.58
N MET A 22 5.52 16.97 8.95
CA MET A 22 6.38 15.95 9.55
C MET A 22 7.11 16.45 10.80
N SER A 23 7.54 17.69 10.84
CA SER A 23 8.10 18.30 12.05
C SER A 23 7.06 18.49 13.15
N THR A 24 5.83 18.89 12.79
CA THR A 24 4.71 19.05 13.71
C THR A 24 4.34 17.77 14.45
N VAL A 25 4.44 16.61 13.76
CA VAL A 25 4.18 15.30 14.38
C VAL A 25 5.42 14.69 15.05
N HIS A 26 6.53 15.41 15.09
CA HIS A 26 7.82 14.98 15.68
C HIS A 26 8.37 13.71 15.01
N ALA A 27 8.15 13.56 13.70
CA ALA A 27 8.74 12.47 12.94
C ALA A 27 10.27 12.64 12.87
N PRO A 28 11.04 11.54 12.85
CA PRO A 28 12.48 11.59 12.61
C PRO A 28 12.81 12.34 11.31
N GLU A 29 13.92 13.10 11.33
CA GLU A 29 14.37 13.84 10.17
C GLU A 29 14.54 12.92 8.95
N GLY A 30 14.09 13.40 7.78
CA GLY A 30 14.13 12.62 6.53
C GLY A 30 13.02 11.58 6.36
N THR A 31 12.09 11.45 7.32
CA THR A 31 10.95 10.54 7.17
C THR A 31 10.04 11.01 6.03
N HIS A 32 9.84 10.15 5.03
CA HIS A 32 8.89 10.42 3.95
C HIS A 32 7.45 10.39 4.48
N PRO A 33 6.60 11.39 4.16
CA PRO A 33 5.26 11.52 4.75
C PRO A 33 4.27 10.45 4.29
N GLU A 34 4.48 9.85 3.12
CA GLU A 34 3.58 8.83 2.59
C GLU A 34 3.55 7.59 3.47
N GLY A 35 2.36 7.08 3.75
CA GLY A 35 2.14 5.91 4.60
C GLY A 35 2.11 6.18 6.11
N GLN A 36 2.49 7.38 6.56
CA GLN A 36 2.75 7.66 7.98
C GLN A 36 1.51 7.99 8.81
N PHE A 37 0.35 8.14 8.19
CA PHE A 37 -0.87 8.59 8.86
C PHE A 37 -1.96 7.52 8.80
N ALA A 38 -2.56 7.21 9.95
CA ALA A 38 -3.67 6.27 10.00
C ALA A 38 -4.90 6.80 9.25
N THR A 39 -5.48 5.93 8.43
CA THR A 39 -6.71 6.17 7.69
C THR A 39 -7.89 5.66 8.51
N ASP A 40 -8.40 6.50 9.42
CA ASP A 40 -9.49 6.14 10.31
C ASP A 40 -10.43 7.33 10.55
N THR A 41 -11.54 7.07 11.22
CA THR A 41 -12.45 8.12 11.68
C THR A 41 -12.05 8.60 13.06
N PHE A 42 -11.60 9.83 13.14
CA PHE A 42 -11.25 10.47 14.42
C PHE A 42 -12.33 11.50 14.80
N VAL A 43 -12.69 11.52 16.09
CA VAL A 43 -13.63 12.51 16.64
C VAL A 43 -12.84 13.55 17.40
N PHE A 44 -13.10 14.82 17.11
CA PHE A 44 -12.50 15.99 17.73
C PHE A 44 -13.58 17.02 18.10
N ALA A 45 -13.33 17.81 19.13
CA ALA A 45 -14.17 18.96 19.43
C ALA A 45 -14.01 20.03 18.33
N LYS A 46 -15.09 20.77 18.05
CA LYS A 46 -15.02 21.92 17.13
C LYS A 46 -14.01 22.94 17.68
N GLY A 47 -13.19 23.48 16.76
CA GLY A 47 -12.09 24.39 17.13
C GLY A 47 -10.84 23.67 17.64
N SER A 48 -10.76 22.34 17.54
CA SER A 48 -9.50 21.64 17.83
C SER A 48 -8.42 22.04 16.84
N PRO A 49 -7.14 22.18 17.26
CA PRO A 49 -6.04 22.45 16.34
C PRO A 49 -5.88 21.33 15.30
N ASP A 50 -5.68 21.67 14.04
CA ASP A 50 -5.40 20.73 12.96
C ASP A 50 -4.14 19.89 13.24
N THR A 51 -3.15 20.47 13.92
CA THR A 51 -1.95 19.79 14.39
C THR A 51 -2.25 18.63 15.36
N LEU A 52 -3.31 18.74 16.16
CA LEU A 52 -3.75 17.66 17.05
C LEU A 52 -4.27 16.46 16.26
N VAL A 53 -5.04 16.72 15.19
CA VAL A 53 -5.54 15.67 14.27
C VAL A 53 -4.37 14.92 13.63
N LEU A 54 -3.39 15.68 13.11
CA LEU A 54 -2.20 15.12 12.47
C LEU A 54 -1.37 14.28 13.43
N ARG A 55 -1.09 14.80 14.64
CA ARG A 55 -0.33 14.05 15.67
C ARG A 55 -1.03 12.77 16.07
N ARG A 56 -2.35 12.79 16.21
CA ARG A 56 -3.11 11.59 16.56
C ARG A 56 -3.04 10.55 15.43
N ALA A 57 -3.28 10.94 14.17
CA ALA A 57 -3.21 10.05 13.03
C ALA A 57 -1.80 9.45 12.85
N TYR A 58 -0.75 10.25 13.02
CA TYR A 58 0.63 9.80 12.96
C TYR A 58 0.93 8.77 14.06
N ARG A 59 0.65 9.11 15.34
CA ARG A 59 0.89 8.23 16.48
C ARG A 59 0.15 6.89 16.32
N GLU A 60 -1.11 6.93 15.97
CA GLU A 60 -1.93 5.75 15.73
C GLU A 60 -1.30 4.84 14.66
N GLN A 61 -0.80 5.41 13.58
CA GLN A 61 -0.14 4.63 12.52
C GLN A 61 1.16 3.99 13.01
N GLN A 62 1.98 4.73 13.77
CA GLN A 62 3.21 4.19 14.34
C GLN A 62 2.93 3.04 15.32
N GLU A 63 1.91 3.15 16.16
CA GLU A 63 1.47 2.09 17.07
C GLU A 63 1.03 0.84 16.31
N ARG A 64 0.24 0.99 15.23
CA ARG A 64 -0.19 -0.11 14.35
C ARG A 64 0.99 -0.83 13.71
N ILE A 65 1.93 -0.08 13.16
CA ILE A 65 3.13 -0.62 12.51
C ILE A 65 4.01 -1.37 13.54
N SER A 66 4.25 -0.77 14.70
CA SER A 66 5.05 -1.38 15.77
C SER A 66 4.44 -2.69 16.24
N LYS A 67 3.15 -2.68 16.55
CA LYS A 67 2.42 -3.88 16.98
C LYS A 67 2.44 -4.98 15.92
N ALA A 68 2.15 -4.64 14.67
CA ALA A 68 2.17 -5.61 13.57
C ALA A 68 3.58 -6.18 13.36
N TRP A 69 4.62 -5.35 13.49
CA TRP A 69 6.00 -5.81 13.40
C TRP A 69 6.39 -6.76 14.52
N GLU A 70 6.00 -6.48 15.76
CA GLU A 70 6.27 -7.33 16.93
C GLU A 70 5.62 -8.70 16.82
N THR A 71 4.39 -8.75 16.30
CA THR A 71 3.58 -9.99 16.19
C THR A 71 3.69 -10.69 14.84
N ARG A 72 4.50 -10.17 13.92
CA ARG A 72 4.60 -10.69 12.56
C ARG A 72 4.94 -12.16 12.49
N SER A 73 4.44 -12.81 11.46
CA SER A 73 4.83 -14.19 11.14
C SER A 73 6.34 -14.30 10.91
N PRO A 74 7.00 -15.36 11.40
CA PRO A 74 8.46 -15.50 11.32
C PRO A 74 8.98 -15.56 9.89
N ASN A 75 8.12 -15.90 8.94
CA ASN A 75 8.46 -16.10 7.54
C ASN A 75 8.11 -14.92 6.62
N VAL A 76 7.91 -13.70 7.15
CA VAL A 76 7.74 -12.51 6.28
C VAL A 76 9.06 -12.20 5.55
N ALA A 77 8.93 -11.70 4.31
CA ALA A 77 10.09 -11.36 3.49
C ALA A 77 10.71 -10.01 3.85
N VAL A 78 9.93 -9.13 4.46
CA VAL A 78 10.32 -7.77 4.85
C VAL A 78 11.24 -7.78 6.08
N LYS A 79 12.20 -6.84 6.14
CA LYS A 79 13.31 -6.83 7.10
C LYS A 79 13.21 -5.72 8.14
N SER A 80 12.25 -4.81 8.01
CA SER A 80 12.07 -3.68 8.93
C SER A 80 10.60 -3.27 9.03
N PRO A 81 10.20 -2.53 10.09
CA PRO A 81 8.87 -1.93 10.19
C PRO A 81 8.53 -1.03 8.98
N TYR A 82 9.52 -0.33 8.44
CA TYR A 82 9.32 0.52 7.26
C TYR A 82 9.06 -0.29 5.99
N GLU A 83 9.78 -1.38 5.77
CA GLU A 83 9.49 -2.30 4.66
C GLU A 83 8.09 -2.94 4.81
N LEU A 84 7.66 -3.24 6.05
CA LEU A 84 6.31 -3.71 6.33
C LEU A 84 5.28 -2.67 5.89
N LEU A 85 5.50 -1.40 6.21
CA LEU A 85 4.63 -0.29 5.79
C LEU A 85 4.57 -0.14 4.27
N ILE A 86 5.71 -0.26 3.58
CA ILE A 86 5.75 -0.24 2.11
C ILE A 86 4.92 -1.38 1.54
N LEU A 87 5.12 -2.61 2.01
CA LEU A 87 4.35 -3.77 1.55
C LEU A 87 2.84 -3.61 1.84
N ALA A 88 2.48 -3.12 3.02
CA ALA A 88 1.09 -2.84 3.39
C ALA A 88 0.45 -1.83 2.43
N SER A 89 1.17 -0.78 2.03
CA SER A 89 0.66 0.22 1.08
C SER A 89 0.39 -0.37 -0.32
N ILE A 90 1.18 -1.35 -0.74
CA ILE A 90 0.95 -2.09 -1.99
C ILE A 90 -0.31 -2.95 -1.87
N ILE A 91 -0.43 -3.72 -0.78
CA ILE A 91 -1.60 -4.57 -0.52
C ILE A 91 -2.89 -3.73 -0.47
N GLU A 92 -2.86 -2.56 0.18
CA GLU A 92 -4.00 -1.63 0.24
C GLU A 92 -4.48 -1.22 -1.14
N LYS A 93 -3.55 -0.99 -2.08
CA LYS A 93 -3.86 -0.57 -3.46
C LYS A 93 -4.27 -1.73 -4.36
N GLU A 94 -3.88 -2.95 -4.05
CA GLU A 94 -4.18 -4.13 -4.88
C GLU A 94 -5.59 -4.68 -4.64
N THR A 95 -6.08 -4.65 -3.41
CA THR A 95 -7.38 -5.25 -3.12
C THR A 95 -8.17 -4.47 -2.07
N GLY A 96 -9.43 -4.20 -2.40
CA GLY A 96 -10.42 -3.71 -1.43
C GLY A 96 -11.09 -4.84 -0.63
N GLN A 97 -10.85 -6.11 -0.99
CA GLN A 97 -11.49 -7.24 -0.33
C GLN A 97 -10.66 -7.74 0.86
N ASN A 98 -11.24 -7.71 2.05
CA ASN A 98 -10.57 -8.16 3.27
C ASN A 98 -10.14 -9.64 3.21
N SER A 99 -10.95 -10.49 2.59
CA SER A 99 -10.68 -11.93 2.41
C SER A 99 -9.42 -12.22 1.60
N ASP A 100 -9.05 -11.33 0.68
CA ASP A 100 -7.96 -11.56 -0.26
C ASP A 100 -6.63 -10.98 0.23
N ARG A 101 -6.65 -10.03 1.19
CA ARG A 101 -5.43 -9.32 1.62
C ARG A 101 -4.31 -10.24 2.07
N ALA A 102 -4.61 -11.25 2.90
CA ALA A 102 -3.60 -12.19 3.38
C ALA A 102 -3.04 -13.07 2.24
N LEU A 103 -3.87 -13.43 1.25
CA LEU A 103 -3.44 -14.19 0.06
C LEU A 103 -2.59 -13.34 -0.89
N VAL A 104 -2.98 -12.08 -1.14
CA VAL A 104 -2.18 -11.10 -1.90
C VAL A 104 -0.83 -10.87 -1.22
N SER A 105 -0.83 -10.69 0.10
CA SER A 105 0.39 -10.59 0.91
C SER A 105 1.29 -11.81 0.74
N SER A 106 0.70 -13.03 0.75
CA SER A 106 1.45 -14.28 0.53
C SER A 106 2.16 -14.27 -0.82
N VAL A 107 1.47 -13.86 -1.90
CA VAL A 107 2.09 -13.76 -3.24
C VAL A 107 3.29 -12.83 -3.24
N PHE A 108 3.16 -11.62 -2.68
CA PHE A 108 4.27 -10.68 -2.63
C PHE A 108 5.44 -11.17 -1.76
N ASN A 109 5.15 -11.75 -0.59
CA ASN A 109 6.18 -12.37 0.25
C ASN A 109 6.92 -13.49 -0.48
N ASN A 110 6.20 -14.38 -1.20
CA ASN A 110 6.79 -15.47 -1.96
C ASN A 110 7.65 -14.97 -3.12
N ARG A 111 7.21 -13.91 -3.82
CA ARG A 111 8.01 -13.27 -4.88
C ARG A 111 9.27 -12.64 -4.32
N LEU A 112 9.18 -11.86 -3.24
CA LEU A 112 10.34 -11.23 -2.59
C LEU A 112 11.38 -12.28 -2.16
N LYS A 113 10.97 -13.37 -1.52
CA LYS A 113 11.85 -14.48 -1.10
C LYS A 113 12.57 -15.14 -2.27
N ARG A 114 11.94 -15.18 -3.44
CA ARG A 114 12.51 -15.78 -4.66
C ARG A 114 13.25 -14.79 -5.54
N GLY A 115 13.38 -13.52 -5.13
CA GLY A 115 13.99 -12.47 -5.95
C GLY A 115 13.20 -12.14 -7.22
N MET A 116 11.91 -12.47 -7.26
CA MET A 116 11.04 -12.15 -8.39
C MET A 116 10.61 -10.69 -8.33
N LEU A 117 10.40 -10.08 -9.50
CA LEU A 117 9.81 -8.75 -9.63
C LEU A 117 8.38 -8.77 -9.07
N LEU A 118 7.97 -7.72 -8.33
CA LEU A 118 6.61 -7.66 -7.79
C LEU A 118 5.55 -7.45 -8.87
N GLN A 119 5.85 -6.69 -9.92
CA GLN A 119 4.99 -6.47 -11.09
C GLN A 119 3.57 -6.06 -10.71
N THR A 120 3.46 -5.00 -9.94
CA THR A 120 2.20 -4.46 -9.43
C THR A 120 1.94 -3.07 -9.99
N ASP A 121 0.83 -2.91 -10.69
CA ASP A 121 0.44 -1.69 -11.40
C ASP A 121 0.38 -0.44 -10.49
N PRO A 122 -0.15 -0.51 -9.27
CA PRO A 122 -0.21 0.65 -8.37
C PRO A 122 1.16 1.30 -8.08
N THR A 123 2.24 0.55 -8.06
CA THR A 123 3.57 1.12 -7.86
C THR A 123 4.02 1.92 -9.08
N VAL A 124 3.71 1.44 -10.28
CA VAL A 124 4.03 2.13 -11.52
C VAL A 124 3.26 3.44 -11.62
N THR A 125 1.95 3.38 -11.38
CA THR A 125 1.09 4.57 -11.47
C THR A 125 1.42 5.64 -10.44
N TYR A 126 1.87 5.23 -9.24
CA TYR A 126 2.33 6.18 -8.20
C TYR A 126 3.54 7.00 -8.65
N GLY A 127 4.47 6.40 -9.39
CA GLY A 127 5.67 7.08 -9.87
C GLY A 127 5.49 7.93 -11.14
N ILE A 128 4.27 7.98 -11.70
CA ILE A 128 3.98 8.77 -12.91
C ILE A 128 3.36 10.11 -12.52
N GLU A 129 4.05 11.20 -12.85
CA GLU A 129 3.50 12.55 -12.70
C GLU A 129 2.28 12.73 -13.63
N ASN A 130 1.21 13.34 -13.10
CA ASN A 130 -0.02 13.62 -13.85
C ASN A 130 -0.62 12.39 -14.56
N PHE A 131 -0.65 11.25 -13.86
CA PHE A 131 -1.23 10.02 -14.40
C PHE A 131 -2.69 10.23 -14.78
N ASP A 132 -3.03 9.93 -16.05
CA ASP A 132 -4.35 10.13 -16.66
C ASP A 132 -5.39 9.02 -16.33
N GLY A 133 -5.02 8.06 -15.47
CA GLY A 133 -5.88 6.95 -15.06
C GLY A 133 -5.81 5.73 -15.98
N LYS A 134 -5.05 5.76 -17.10
CA LYS A 134 -4.92 4.63 -18.03
C LYS A 134 -3.48 4.13 -18.12
N ILE A 135 -3.23 2.97 -17.52
CA ILE A 135 -1.91 2.33 -17.63
C ILE A 135 -1.68 1.75 -19.03
N THR A 136 -0.48 1.91 -19.57
CA THR A 136 -0.09 1.45 -20.90
C THR A 136 1.14 0.54 -20.84
N LYS A 137 1.38 -0.25 -21.89
CA LYS A 137 2.60 -1.05 -22.03
C LYS A 137 3.88 -0.21 -21.95
N LYS A 138 3.82 1.06 -22.40
CA LYS A 138 4.94 2.00 -22.28
C LYS A 138 5.23 2.30 -20.82
N HIS A 139 4.21 2.59 -20.00
CA HIS A 139 4.36 2.84 -18.57
C HIS A 139 5.03 1.66 -17.87
N LEU A 140 4.61 0.41 -18.13
CA LEU A 140 5.20 -0.80 -17.54
C LEU A 140 6.67 -1.03 -17.93
N ARG A 141 7.12 -0.49 -19.06
CA ARG A 141 8.50 -0.65 -19.56
C ARG A 141 9.42 0.52 -19.26
N THR A 142 8.86 1.67 -18.90
CA THR A 142 9.64 2.86 -18.56
C THR A 142 10.19 2.72 -17.15
N ASP A 143 11.52 2.72 -17.03
CA ASP A 143 12.17 2.59 -15.74
C ASP A 143 12.04 3.86 -14.88
N HIS A 144 11.65 3.68 -13.63
CA HIS A 144 11.66 4.70 -12.58
C HIS A 144 11.68 4.03 -11.20
N PRO A 145 12.03 4.75 -10.10
CA PRO A 145 12.24 4.15 -8.77
C PRO A 145 11.07 3.30 -8.23
N TYR A 146 9.84 3.58 -8.64
CA TYR A 146 8.64 2.85 -8.21
C TYR A 146 8.22 1.74 -9.20
N ASN A 147 8.89 1.57 -10.35
CA ASN A 147 8.45 0.58 -11.33
C ASN A 147 8.90 -0.82 -10.94
N THR A 148 8.02 -1.58 -10.33
CA THR A 148 8.26 -2.98 -9.91
C THR A 148 8.21 -4.00 -11.06
N TYR A 149 7.99 -3.57 -12.32
CA TYR A 149 8.18 -4.39 -13.52
C TYR A 149 9.61 -4.33 -14.03
N THR A 150 10.37 -3.28 -13.68
CA THR A 150 11.76 -3.10 -14.13
C THR A 150 12.77 -3.23 -12.99
N ARG A 151 12.34 -3.00 -11.75
CA ARG A 151 13.20 -3.01 -10.56
C ARG A 151 12.79 -4.09 -9.56
N PRO A 152 13.74 -4.87 -9.03
CA PRO A 152 13.46 -5.89 -8.02
C PRO A 152 13.23 -5.27 -6.63
N GLY A 153 12.53 -6.01 -5.79
CA GLY A 153 12.26 -5.63 -4.41
C GLY A 153 11.09 -4.66 -4.24
N LEU A 154 11.05 -4.02 -3.09
CA LEU A 154 10.05 -3.02 -2.73
C LEU A 154 10.41 -1.65 -3.34
N PRO A 155 9.42 -0.80 -3.64
CA PRO A 155 9.68 0.59 -3.99
C PRO A 155 10.30 1.36 -2.81
N PRO A 156 10.90 2.56 -3.06
CA PRO A 156 11.66 3.28 -2.03
C PRO A 156 10.80 3.81 -0.87
N THR A 157 9.51 4.05 -1.09
CA THR A 157 8.57 4.53 -0.06
C THR A 157 7.22 3.82 -0.17
N PRO A 158 6.35 3.93 0.84
CA PRO A 158 4.94 3.60 0.68
C PRO A 158 4.31 4.37 -0.49
N ILE A 159 3.23 3.83 -1.06
CA ILE A 159 2.49 4.42 -2.19
C ILE A 159 1.08 4.90 -1.81
N CYS A 160 0.72 4.77 -0.55
CA CYS A 160 -0.46 5.35 0.09
C CYS A 160 -0.36 5.21 1.60
N ASN A 161 -1.31 5.79 2.34
CA ASN A 161 -1.52 5.49 3.75
C ASN A 161 -2.36 4.20 3.88
N PRO A 162 -1.78 3.06 4.29
CA PRO A 162 -2.54 1.81 4.43
C PRO A 162 -3.38 1.80 5.70
N GLY A 163 -4.55 1.17 5.62
CA GLY A 163 -5.39 0.88 6.78
C GLY A 163 -4.86 -0.29 7.61
N LEU A 164 -5.43 -0.48 8.80
CA LEU A 164 -5.03 -1.54 9.73
C LEU A 164 -5.09 -2.93 9.08
N ALA A 165 -6.14 -3.22 8.31
CA ALA A 165 -6.30 -4.54 7.67
C ALA A 165 -5.17 -4.87 6.67
N ALA A 166 -4.63 -3.88 5.96
CA ALA A 166 -3.50 -4.08 5.06
C ALA A 166 -2.18 -4.23 5.81
N ILE A 167 -1.99 -3.51 6.92
CA ILE A 167 -0.82 -3.64 7.80
C ILE A 167 -0.79 -5.04 8.44
N GLU A 168 -1.92 -5.50 8.98
CA GLU A 168 -2.06 -6.85 9.53
C GLU A 168 -1.81 -7.94 8.48
N ALA A 169 -2.34 -7.77 7.26
CA ALA A 169 -2.10 -8.72 6.18
C ALA A 169 -0.62 -8.75 5.74
N ALA A 170 0.07 -7.62 5.75
CA ALA A 170 1.50 -7.56 5.46
C ALA A 170 2.33 -8.31 6.53
N ALA A 171 1.93 -8.21 7.81
CA ALA A 171 2.58 -8.89 8.93
C ALA A 171 2.21 -10.38 9.01
N HIS A 172 1.02 -10.76 8.58
CA HIS A 172 0.47 -12.11 8.69
C HIS A 172 0.00 -12.63 7.32
N PRO A 173 0.91 -12.85 6.35
CA PRO A 173 0.55 -13.44 5.07
C PRO A 173 -0.03 -14.84 5.25
N ALA A 174 -0.97 -15.22 4.38
CA ALA A 174 -1.44 -16.60 4.33
C ALA A 174 -0.28 -17.56 3.99
N ASP A 175 -0.30 -18.75 4.58
CA ASP A 175 0.71 -19.77 4.30
C ASP A 175 0.37 -20.51 3.00
N THR A 176 0.92 -20.05 1.89
CA THR A 176 0.69 -20.59 0.56
C THR A 176 1.94 -20.55 -0.30
N ASP A 177 1.92 -21.30 -1.43
CA ASP A 177 2.96 -21.26 -2.48
C ASP A 177 2.56 -20.38 -3.67
N TYR A 178 1.51 -19.57 -3.56
CA TYR A 178 1.05 -18.74 -4.66
C TYR A 178 2.08 -17.69 -5.06
N LEU A 179 2.22 -17.52 -6.39
CA LEU A 179 3.12 -16.55 -7.01
C LEU A 179 2.39 -15.56 -7.93
N TYR A 180 1.13 -15.85 -8.27
CA TYR A 180 0.33 -15.07 -9.21
C TYR A 180 -1.09 -14.94 -8.71
N PHE A 181 -1.73 -13.83 -9.06
CA PHE A 181 -3.15 -13.64 -8.91
C PHE A 181 -3.72 -12.84 -10.07
N VAL A 182 -5.01 -12.97 -10.32
CA VAL A 182 -5.77 -12.19 -11.31
C VAL A 182 -7.20 -12.02 -10.83
N ALA A 183 -7.74 -10.80 -10.94
CA ALA A 183 -9.14 -10.52 -10.66
C ALA A 183 -10.03 -11.15 -11.74
N MET A 184 -11.10 -11.85 -11.32
CA MET A 184 -12.03 -12.57 -12.20
C MET A 184 -13.28 -11.75 -12.53
N GLY A 185 -13.08 -10.45 -12.81
CA GLY A 185 -14.13 -9.55 -13.30
C GLY A 185 -15.16 -9.12 -12.26
N LYS A 186 -16.42 -8.94 -12.69
CA LYS A 186 -17.50 -8.36 -11.87
C LYS A 186 -17.88 -9.17 -10.62
N SER A 187 -17.47 -10.44 -10.53
CA SER A 187 -17.72 -11.25 -9.34
C SER A 187 -16.90 -10.82 -8.13
N GLY A 188 -15.89 -9.96 -8.33
CA GLY A 188 -14.95 -9.54 -7.29
C GLY A 188 -14.03 -10.67 -6.80
N GLN A 189 -14.11 -11.86 -7.37
CA GLN A 189 -13.26 -12.98 -7.00
C GLN A 189 -11.85 -12.83 -7.55
N THR A 190 -10.86 -13.23 -6.78
CA THR A 190 -9.46 -13.29 -7.21
C THR A 190 -9.05 -14.75 -7.38
N LYS A 191 -8.43 -15.08 -8.52
CA LYS A 191 -7.83 -16.39 -8.75
C LYS A 191 -6.35 -16.34 -8.44
N PHE A 192 -5.91 -17.15 -7.48
CA PHE A 192 -4.51 -17.34 -7.12
C PHE A 192 -3.94 -18.58 -7.81
N SER A 193 -2.65 -18.52 -8.19
CA SER A 193 -1.96 -19.58 -8.93
C SER A 193 -0.52 -19.73 -8.46
N LYS A 194 -0.02 -20.98 -8.50
CA LYS A 194 1.38 -21.31 -8.12
C LYS A 194 2.34 -21.15 -9.31
N THR A 195 1.86 -21.41 -10.52
CA THR A 195 2.67 -21.41 -11.74
C THR A 195 2.17 -20.40 -12.76
N LEU A 196 3.08 -19.92 -13.62
CA LEU A 196 2.73 -19.03 -14.73
C LEU A 196 1.74 -19.71 -15.72
N LYS A 197 1.85 -21.02 -15.90
CA LYS A 197 0.92 -21.80 -16.75
C LYS A 197 -0.51 -21.73 -16.23
N GLU A 198 -0.71 -21.95 -14.93
CA GLU A 198 -2.01 -21.84 -14.27
C GLU A 198 -2.56 -20.40 -14.32
N HIS A 199 -1.70 -19.41 -14.08
CA HIS A 199 -2.05 -18.00 -14.17
C HIS A 199 -2.53 -17.63 -15.59
N ASN A 200 -1.76 -17.99 -16.61
CA ASN A 200 -2.12 -17.71 -18.02
C ASN A 200 -3.44 -18.40 -18.41
N ALA A 201 -3.68 -19.63 -17.93
CA ALA A 201 -4.96 -20.32 -18.16
C ALA A 201 -6.13 -19.57 -17.49
N ALA A 202 -5.95 -19.04 -16.28
CA ALA A 202 -6.95 -18.23 -15.57
C ALA A 202 -7.23 -16.91 -16.31
N VAL A 203 -6.19 -16.21 -16.78
CA VAL A 203 -6.31 -14.99 -17.59
C VAL A 203 -7.08 -15.26 -18.88
N GLN A 204 -6.76 -16.33 -19.62
CA GLN A 204 -7.46 -16.70 -20.84
C GLN A 204 -8.95 -17.01 -20.58
N LYS A 205 -9.24 -17.72 -19.49
CA LYS A 205 -10.63 -17.99 -19.07
C LYS A 205 -11.38 -16.69 -18.78
N TYR A 206 -10.74 -15.77 -18.09
CA TYR A 206 -11.30 -14.46 -17.79
C TYR A 206 -11.61 -13.65 -19.07
N LEU A 207 -10.63 -13.52 -19.98
CA LEU A 207 -10.80 -12.78 -21.24
C LEU A 207 -11.95 -13.34 -22.08
N ARG A 208 -12.05 -14.67 -22.23
CA ARG A 208 -13.18 -15.32 -22.92
C ARG A 208 -14.53 -14.99 -22.28
N SER A 209 -14.58 -14.92 -20.96
CA SER A 209 -15.81 -14.55 -20.23
C SER A 209 -16.25 -13.11 -20.45
N GLN A 210 -15.32 -12.24 -20.90
CA GLN A 210 -15.58 -10.83 -21.23
C GLN A 210 -15.83 -10.62 -22.74
N GLY A 211 -15.77 -11.68 -23.56
CA GLY A 211 -15.93 -11.59 -25.04
C GLY A 211 -14.70 -11.05 -25.76
N LEU A 212 -13.51 -11.14 -25.11
CA LEU A 212 -12.21 -10.70 -25.64
C LEU A 212 -11.35 -11.89 -26.08
#